data_e633d643184eb4144a39eb897977105b
#
_entry.id   e633d643184eb4144a39eb897977105b
#
_cell.length_a   1.000
_cell.length_b   1.000
_cell.length_c   1.000
_cell.angle_alpha   90.00
_cell.angle_beta   90.00
_cell.angle_gamma   90.00
#
_symmetry.space_group_name_H-M   'P 1'
#
loop_
_entity.id
_entity.type
_entity.pdbx_description
1 polymer ?
#
loop_
_entity_poly.entity_id
_entity_poly.type
_entity_poly.pdbx_seq_one_letter_code
_entity_poly.pdbx_strand_id
1 'polypeptide(L)' 'MTINEMKEKKKEKGYSYAKIAELSGVPLGTVQKIFSGETESPRYDTLTALEQVFNEQL' A
#
# COMPACT_ATOMS: atom_id res chain seq x y z
N MET A 1 -0.53 6.37 -9.15
CA MET A 1 0.63 6.31 -8.23
C MET A 1 1.34 4.98 -8.37
N THR A 2 2.66 5.00 -8.43
CA THR A 2 3.42 3.77 -8.57
C THR A 2 3.68 3.16 -7.20
N ILE A 3 4.08 1.88 -7.21
CA ILE A 3 4.41 1.22 -5.94
C ILE A 3 5.62 1.87 -5.29
N ASN A 4 6.58 2.34 -6.10
CA ASN A 4 7.73 3.05 -5.55
C ASN A 4 7.30 4.32 -4.84
N GLU A 5 6.36 5.05 -5.40
CA GLU A 5 5.85 6.25 -4.76
C GLU A 5 5.16 5.91 -3.45
N MET A 6 4.43 4.81 -3.44
CA MET A 6 3.75 4.38 -2.23
C MET A 6 4.76 3.99 -1.15
N LYS A 7 5.87 3.36 -1.54
CA LYS A 7 6.91 3.01 -0.57
C LYS A 7 7.50 4.26 0.07
N GLU A 8 7.71 5.29 -0.73
CA GLU A 8 8.26 6.52 -0.20
C GLU A 8 7.29 7.20 0.74
N LYS A 9 6.01 7.22 0.37
CA LYS A 9 5.01 7.83 1.23
C LYS A 9 4.81 7.04 2.52
N LYS A 10 4.92 5.71 2.43
CA LYS A 10 4.86 4.88 3.62
C LYS A 10 5.95 5.30 4.60
N LYS A 11 7.15 5.52 4.07
CA LYS A 11 8.27 5.90 4.89
C LYS A 11 8.06 7.29 5.49
N GLU A 12 7.57 8.23 4.68
CA GLU A 12 7.34 9.58 5.15
C GLU A 12 6.30 9.63 6.27
N LYS A 13 5.25 8.84 6.12
CA LYS A 13 4.17 8.84 7.09
C LYS A 13 4.44 7.93 8.28
N GLY A 14 5.46 7.09 8.17
CA GLY A 14 5.77 6.17 9.26
C GLY A 14 4.79 5.03 9.40
N TYR A 15 4.09 4.68 8.33
CA TYR A 15 3.12 3.60 8.38
C TYR A 15 3.82 2.24 8.37
N SER A 16 3.31 1.31 9.17
CA SER A 16 3.75 -0.07 9.10
C SER A 16 2.87 -0.80 8.08
N TYR A 17 3.28 -1.99 7.69
CA TYR A 17 2.45 -2.80 6.81
C TYR A 17 1.10 -3.09 7.46
N ALA A 18 1.11 -3.34 8.76
CA ALA A 18 -0.14 -3.60 9.48
C ALA A 18 -1.06 -2.38 9.43
N LYS A 19 -0.49 -1.19 9.57
CA LYS A 19 -1.28 0.03 9.51
C LYS A 19 -1.88 0.21 8.11
N ILE A 20 -1.10 -0.05 7.08
CA ILE A 20 -1.59 0.05 5.71
C ILE A 20 -2.70 -0.97 5.48
N ALA A 21 -2.53 -2.19 5.98
CA ALA A 21 -3.55 -3.21 5.83
C ALA A 21 -4.85 -2.77 6.50
N GLU A 22 -4.73 -2.19 7.67
CA GLU A 22 -5.90 -1.72 8.40
C GLU A 22 -6.63 -0.62 7.65
N LEU A 23 -5.88 0.36 7.17
CA LEU A 23 -6.47 1.52 6.51
C LEU A 23 -7.04 1.17 5.15
N SER A 24 -6.40 0.26 4.44
CA SER A 24 -6.83 -0.08 3.08
C SER A 24 -7.86 -1.19 3.03
N GLY A 25 -7.91 -2.00 4.07
CA GLY A 25 -8.74 -3.19 4.04
C GLY A 25 -8.12 -4.35 3.29
N VAL A 26 -6.87 -4.20 2.86
CA VAL A 26 -6.17 -5.26 2.14
C VAL A 26 -5.49 -6.18 3.17
N PRO A 27 -5.55 -7.50 2.98
CA PRO A 27 -4.91 -8.41 3.93
C PRO A 27 -3.42 -8.10 4.10
N LEU A 28 -2.94 -8.26 5.31
CA LEU A 28 -1.55 -7.95 5.64
C LEU A 28 -0.57 -8.72 4.75
N GLY A 29 -0.83 -10.00 4.52
CA GLY A 29 0.04 -10.80 3.67
C GLY A 29 0.15 -10.24 2.28
N THR A 30 -0.97 -9.74 1.75
CA THR A 30 -0.98 -9.15 0.42
C THR A 30 -0.18 -7.84 0.40
N VAL A 31 -0.34 -7.02 1.44
CA VAL A 31 0.40 -5.77 1.53
C VAL A 31 1.90 -6.07 1.55
N GLN A 32 2.31 -7.06 2.35
CA GLN A 32 3.71 -7.41 2.43
C GLN A 32 4.26 -7.87 1.09
N LYS A 33 3.51 -8.68 0.37
CA LYS A 33 3.98 -9.17 -0.92
C LYS A 33 4.13 -8.05 -1.94
N ILE A 34 3.20 -7.13 -1.93
CA ILE A 34 3.25 -6.02 -2.88
C ILE A 34 4.44 -5.12 -2.58
N PHE A 35 4.64 -4.76 -1.32
CA PHE A 35 5.69 -3.82 -0.96
C PHE A 35 7.07 -4.47 -0.97
N SER A 36 7.15 -5.79 -0.86
CA SER A 36 8.42 -6.48 -0.93
C SER A 36 8.85 -6.77 -2.36
N GLY A 37 7.94 -6.62 -3.31
CA GLY A 37 8.27 -6.88 -4.71
C GLY A 37 7.93 -8.27 -5.17
N GLU A 38 7.34 -9.11 -4.31
CA GLU A 38 6.99 -10.46 -4.72
C GLU A 38 5.87 -10.45 -5.74
N THR A 39 4.98 -9.46 -5.67
CA THR A 39 3.88 -9.35 -6.60
C THR A 39 4.18 -8.23 -7.57
N GLU A 40 4.39 -8.58 -8.84
CA GLU A 40 4.72 -7.58 -9.82
C GLU A 40 3.51 -6.85 -10.37
N SER A 41 2.40 -7.54 -10.44
CA SER A 41 1.18 -6.95 -11.01
C SER A 41 0.03 -7.15 -10.05
N PRO A 42 -0.09 -6.32 -9.03
CA PRO A 42 -1.22 -6.43 -8.11
C PRO A 42 -2.52 -6.13 -8.84
N ARG A 43 -3.60 -6.67 -8.34
CA ARG A 43 -4.90 -6.44 -8.94
C ARG A 43 -5.26 -4.96 -8.84
N TYR A 44 -6.03 -4.50 -9.81
CA TYR A 44 -6.43 -3.11 -9.86
C TYR A 44 -7.15 -2.68 -8.59
N ASP A 45 -8.05 -3.53 -8.09
CA ASP A 45 -8.80 -3.24 -6.87
C ASP A 45 -7.87 -3.02 -5.69
N THR A 46 -6.86 -3.89 -5.58
CA THR A 46 -5.91 -3.82 -4.49
C THR A 46 -5.07 -2.55 -4.59
N LEU A 47 -4.61 -2.25 -5.79
CA LEU A 47 -3.84 -1.03 -6.00
C LEU A 47 -4.64 0.20 -5.65
N THR A 48 -5.89 0.25 -6.07
CA THR A 48 -6.74 1.40 -5.79
C THR A 48 -6.94 1.57 -4.29
N ALA A 49 -7.15 0.47 -3.57
CA ALA A 49 -7.33 0.53 -2.14
C ALA A 49 -6.08 1.06 -1.45
N LEU A 50 -4.91 0.61 -1.90
CA LEU A 50 -3.66 1.07 -1.32
C LEU A 50 -3.41 2.54 -1.65
N GLU A 51 -3.72 2.95 -2.87
CA GLU A 51 -3.52 4.34 -3.25
C GLU A 51 -4.34 5.28 -2.38
N GLN A 52 -5.53 4.87 -2.00
CA GLN A 52 -6.39 5.71 -1.19
C GLN A 52 -5.80 6.00 0.18
N VAL A 53 -5.02 5.06 0.70
CA VAL A 53 -4.35 5.27 1.98
C VAL A 53 -3.41 6.45 1.90
N PHE A 54 -2.71 6.58 0.78
CA PHE A 54 -1.69 7.61 0.61
C PHE A 54 -2.23 8.87 -0.03
N ASN A 55 -3.37 8.79 -0.70
CA ASN A 55 -4.00 9.97 -1.27
C ASN A 55 -5.00 10.62 -0.34
N GLU A 56 -5.14 10.12 0.85
CA GLU A 56 -6.05 10.67 1.78
C GLU A 56 -5.54 11.99 2.17
N GLN A 57 -6.16 13.03 1.72
CA GLN A 57 -5.70 14.29 1.97
C GLN A 57 -6.61 15.06 2.64
N LEU A 58 -6.59 15.74 3.15
CA LEU A 58 -7.60 16.47 3.67
C LEU A 58 -7.29 17.48 4.21
#